data_5b93c090536ad54a88f82644136bd6fe
#
_entry.id   5b93c090536ad54a88f82644136bd6fe
#
_cell.length_a   1.000
_cell.length_b   1.000
_cell.length_c   1.000
_cell.angle_alpha   90.00
_cell.angle_beta   90.00
_cell.angle_gamma   90.00
#
_symmetry.space_group_name_H-M   'P 1'
#
loop_
_entity.id
_entity.type
_entity.pdbx_description
1 polymer ?
#
loop_
_entity_poly.entity_id
_entity_poly.type
_entity_poly.pdbx_seq_one_letter_code
_entity_poly.pdbx_strand_id
1 'polypeptide(L)'
;GQTKLYMCHDYPPNNRPVTGMTTVANEKANNIHVHDGVTEDQFVQMRTARDKTLEMPTLILPSIQVNIRAGHFPEPDANGVAYLKIPLNAL
;
A
#
# COMPACT_ATOMS: atom_id res chain seq x y z
N GLY A 1 -18.93 12.07 8.16
CA GLY A 1 -18.53 11.33 9.37
C GLY A 1 -19.17 9.95 9.46
N GLN A 2 -20.41 9.81 9.02
CA GLN A 2 -21.18 8.57 9.13
C GLN A 2 -20.97 7.59 7.97
N THR A 3 -20.21 7.98 6.94
CA THR A 3 -19.90 7.10 5.81
C THR A 3 -19.17 5.86 6.30
N LYS A 4 -19.69 4.70 5.94
CA LYS A 4 -19.09 3.40 6.28
C LYS A 4 -18.00 3.06 5.29
N LEU A 5 -16.89 2.55 5.83
CA LEU A 5 -15.74 2.06 5.08
C LEU A 5 -15.60 0.56 5.35
N TYR A 6 -15.61 -0.23 4.30
CA TYR A 6 -15.38 -1.68 4.38
C TYR A 6 -13.98 -2.01 3.93
N MET A 7 -13.23 -2.68 4.79
CA MET A 7 -11.80 -2.92 4.62
C MET A 7 -11.53 -4.28 4.01
N CYS A 8 -10.60 -4.34 3.04
CA CYS A 8 -10.08 -5.60 2.51
C CYS A 8 -9.17 -6.30 3.52
N HIS A 9 -8.44 -5.51 4.32
CA HIS A 9 -7.48 -5.99 5.31
C HIS A 9 -7.56 -5.14 6.56
N ASP A 10 -7.34 -5.75 7.72
CA ASP A 10 -7.18 -5.06 8.98
C ASP A 10 -6.00 -5.67 9.75
N TYR A 11 -5.00 -4.86 10.04
CA TYR A 11 -3.84 -5.20 10.87
C TYR A 11 -3.91 -4.38 12.15
N PRO A 12 -4.69 -4.84 13.14
CA PRO A 12 -5.05 -4.00 14.29
C PRO A 12 -3.83 -3.65 15.15
N PRO A 13 -3.60 -2.35 15.43
CA PRO A 13 -2.59 -1.94 16.39
C PRO A 13 -3.02 -2.24 17.82
N ASN A 14 -2.06 -2.35 18.74
CA ASN A 14 -2.30 -2.44 20.18
C ASN A 14 -3.31 -3.52 20.61
N ASN A 15 -3.30 -4.68 19.93
CA ASN A 15 -4.20 -5.80 20.22
C ASN A 15 -5.71 -5.48 20.12
N ARG A 16 -6.08 -4.44 19.38
CA ARG A 16 -7.48 -4.19 19.05
C ARG A 16 -8.07 -5.39 18.29
N PRO A 17 -9.32 -5.78 18.54
CA PRO A 17 -9.96 -6.83 17.74
C PRO A 17 -10.01 -6.48 16.24
N VAL A 18 -9.87 -7.48 15.39
CA VAL A 18 -10.03 -7.32 13.94
C VAL A 18 -11.46 -6.89 13.63
N THR A 19 -11.61 -5.91 12.72
CA THR A 19 -12.92 -5.46 12.23
C THR A 19 -12.88 -5.24 10.72
N GLY A 20 -13.93 -5.64 10.04
CA GLY A 20 -14.08 -5.45 8.58
C GLY A 20 -14.74 -4.13 8.20
N MET A 21 -15.19 -3.33 9.15
CA MET A 21 -15.93 -2.10 8.89
C MET A 21 -15.60 -1.02 9.90
N THR A 22 -15.48 0.21 9.42
CA THR A 22 -15.30 1.41 10.22
C THR A 22 -16.14 2.56 9.64
N THR A 23 -15.98 3.77 10.18
CA THR A 23 -16.59 4.99 9.64
C THR A 23 -15.52 6.07 9.45
N VAL A 24 -15.79 7.02 8.58
CA VAL A 24 -14.90 8.19 8.40
C VAL A 24 -14.68 8.91 9.72
N ALA A 25 -15.71 9.07 10.55
CA ALA A 25 -15.56 9.70 11.86
C ALA A 25 -14.60 8.92 12.77
N ASN A 26 -14.70 7.59 12.79
CA ASN A 26 -13.80 6.75 13.57
C ASN A 26 -12.36 6.84 13.07
N GLU A 27 -12.14 6.83 11.77
CA GLU A 27 -10.79 6.97 11.20
C GLU A 27 -10.19 8.34 11.51
N LYS A 28 -10.97 9.41 11.41
CA LYS A 28 -10.51 10.75 11.79
C LYS A 28 -10.14 10.84 13.27
N ALA A 29 -10.82 10.13 14.14
CA ALA A 29 -10.54 10.16 15.57
C ALA A 29 -9.37 9.25 15.97
N ASN A 30 -9.24 8.06 15.37
CA ASN A 30 -8.47 6.96 15.93
C ASN A 30 -7.43 6.34 14.99
N ASN A 31 -7.42 6.68 13.68
CA ASN A 31 -6.43 6.11 12.77
C ASN A 31 -5.02 6.50 13.19
N ILE A 32 -4.14 5.54 13.38
CA ILE A 32 -2.78 5.78 13.88
C ILE A 32 -1.90 6.62 12.95
N HIS A 33 -2.25 6.71 11.67
CA HIS A 33 -1.44 7.42 10.68
C HIS A 33 -2.04 8.76 10.25
N VAL A 34 -3.37 8.85 10.17
CA VAL A 34 -4.06 9.98 9.53
C VAL A 34 -5.20 10.56 10.36
N HIS A 35 -5.21 10.33 11.68
CA HIS A 35 -6.21 10.96 12.54
C HIS A 35 -6.11 12.49 12.51
N ASP A 36 -7.16 13.19 12.91
CA ASP A 36 -7.16 14.65 12.98
C ASP A 36 -5.97 15.17 13.81
N GLY A 37 -5.27 16.17 13.28
CA GLY A 37 -4.08 16.76 13.92
C GLY A 37 -2.75 16.20 13.42
N VAL A 38 -2.73 15.11 12.67
CA VAL A 38 -1.50 14.63 12.01
C VAL A 38 -1.19 15.51 10.81
N THR A 39 0.00 16.11 10.79
CA THR A 39 0.47 16.90 9.64
C THR A 39 1.03 15.98 8.56
N GLU A 40 1.14 16.50 7.32
CA GLU A 40 1.78 15.79 6.21
C GLU A 40 3.21 15.35 6.57
N ASP A 41 4.01 16.24 7.14
CA ASP A 41 5.40 15.92 7.54
C ASP A 41 5.44 14.79 8.58
N GLN A 42 4.57 14.82 9.57
CA GLN A 42 4.47 13.74 10.56
C GLN A 42 4.09 12.42 9.93
N PHE A 43 3.13 12.43 9.02
CA PHE A 43 2.73 11.24 8.28
C PHE A 43 3.88 10.68 7.45
N VAL A 44 4.57 11.53 6.67
CA VAL A 44 5.71 11.12 5.83
C VAL A 44 6.83 10.53 6.69
N GLN A 45 7.18 11.18 7.79
CA GLN A 45 8.22 10.68 8.70
C GLN A 45 7.85 9.31 9.29
N MET A 46 6.64 9.17 9.78
CA MET A 46 6.13 7.93 10.36
C MET A 46 6.12 6.79 9.33
N ARG A 47 5.59 7.05 8.13
CA ARG A 47 5.54 6.05 7.06
C ARG A 47 6.93 5.68 6.56
N THR A 48 7.81 6.64 6.36
CA THR A 48 9.18 6.38 5.93
C THR A 48 9.94 5.53 6.95
N ALA A 49 9.78 5.82 8.24
CA ALA A 49 10.41 5.03 9.30
C ALA A 49 9.87 3.59 9.33
N ARG A 50 8.55 3.42 9.21
CA ARG A 50 7.93 2.10 9.17
C ARG A 50 8.34 1.32 7.92
N ASP A 51 8.29 1.94 6.75
CA ASP A 51 8.57 1.27 5.48
C ASP A 51 10.00 0.72 5.41
N LYS A 52 10.97 1.38 6.07
CA LYS A 52 12.34 0.88 6.21
C LYS A 52 12.44 -0.44 6.99
N THR A 53 11.45 -0.77 7.79
CA THR A 53 11.43 -2.02 8.58
C THR A 53 10.68 -3.16 7.88
N LEU A 54 10.02 -2.88 6.77
CA LEU A 54 9.23 -3.86 6.04
C LEU A 54 10.10 -4.55 4.98
N GLU A 55 9.91 -5.85 4.84
CA GLU A 55 10.50 -6.59 3.74
C GLU A 55 9.75 -6.29 2.43
N MET A 56 10.49 -6.33 1.32
CA MET A 56 9.90 -6.19 0.00
C MET A 56 8.98 -7.40 -0.29
N PRO A 57 7.71 -7.17 -0.70
CA PRO A 57 6.83 -8.27 -1.05
C PRO A 57 7.42 -9.14 -2.18
N THR A 58 7.26 -10.46 -2.07
CA THR A 58 7.83 -11.44 -3.01
C THR A 58 7.43 -11.16 -4.48
N LEU A 59 6.21 -10.70 -4.71
CA LEU A 59 5.68 -10.46 -6.04
C LEU A 59 5.75 -9.00 -6.49
N ILE A 60 6.48 -8.13 -5.78
CA ILE A 60 6.48 -6.69 -6.10
C ILE A 60 6.97 -6.42 -7.53
N LEU A 61 8.04 -7.10 -7.98
CA LEU A 61 8.62 -6.85 -9.29
C LEU A 61 7.68 -7.19 -10.45
N PRO A 62 7.06 -8.37 -10.52
CA PRO A 62 6.09 -8.64 -11.56
C PRO A 62 4.82 -7.79 -11.41
N SER A 63 4.33 -7.59 -10.18
CA SER A 63 3.07 -6.88 -9.92
C SER A 63 3.14 -5.42 -10.33
N ILE A 64 4.20 -4.69 -9.99
CA ILE A 64 4.31 -3.27 -10.31
C ILE A 64 4.33 -3.01 -11.83
N GLN A 65 4.95 -3.92 -12.60
CA GLN A 65 5.06 -3.79 -14.05
C GLN A 65 3.72 -3.93 -14.76
N VAL A 66 2.78 -4.66 -14.18
CA VAL A 66 1.42 -4.83 -14.68
C VAL A 66 0.49 -3.77 -14.11
N ASN A 67 0.58 -3.50 -12.82
CA ASN A 67 -0.31 -2.54 -12.14
C ASN A 67 -0.13 -1.11 -12.64
N ILE A 68 1.10 -0.68 -12.92
CA ILE A 68 1.36 0.65 -13.48
C ILE A 68 0.75 0.84 -14.88
N ARG A 69 0.43 -0.28 -15.56
CA ARG A 69 -0.21 -0.31 -16.86
C ARG A 69 -1.71 -0.66 -16.80
N ALA A 70 -2.33 -0.44 -15.65
CA ALA A 70 -3.75 -0.73 -15.41
C ALA A 70 -4.15 -2.18 -15.75
N GLY A 71 -3.27 -3.14 -15.47
CA GLY A 71 -3.49 -4.56 -15.73
C GLY A 71 -3.03 -5.07 -17.10
N HIS A 72 -2.49 -4.19 -17.94
CA HIS A 72 -1.95 -4.59 -19.26
C HIS A 72 -0.50 -5.08 -19.16
N PHE A 73 -0.14 -6.03 -20.01
CA PHE A 73 1.25 -6.44 -20.13
C PHE A 73 2.13 -5.34 -20.76
N PRO A 74 3.45 -5.38 -20.51
CA PRO A 74 4.39 -4.55 -21.26
C PRO A 74 4.32 -4.80 -22.77
N GLU A 75 4.70 -3.79 -23.55
CA GLU A 75 4.80 -3.95 -25.02
C GLU A 75 5.78 -5.08 -25.38
N PRO A 76 5.45 -5.89 -26.38
CA PRO A 76 6.36 -6.92 -26.84
C PRO A 76 7.69 -6.36 -27.36
N ASP A 77 8.76 -7.11 -27.14
CA ASP A 77 10.04 -6.84 -27.76
C ASP A 77 10.01 -7.18 -29.27
N ALA A 78 11.10 -6.94 -29.97
CA ALA A 78 11.20 -7.12 -31.41
C ALA A 78 10.87 -8.58 -31.92
N ASN A 79 10.99 -9.56 -31.01
CA ASN A 79 10.62 -10.94 -31.28
C ASN A 79 9.12 -11.24 -31.09
N GLY A 80 8.29 -10.24 -30.79
CA GLY A 80 6.86 -10.39 -30.58
C GLY A 80 6.46 -10.95 -29.21
N VAL A 81 7.38 -11.08 -28.27
CA VAL A 81 7.14 -11.62 -26.93
C VAL A 81 7.18 -10.50 -25.89
N ALA A 82 6.17 -10.42 -25.04
CA ALA A 82 6.17 -9.52 -23.90
C ALA A 82 6.91 -10.15 -22.72
N TYR A 83 7.71 -9.34 -22.03
CA TYR A 83 8.53 -9.77 -20.89
C TYR A 83 8.27 -8.92 -19.66
N LEU A 84 8.33 -9.55 -18.49
CA LEU A 84 8.54 -8.86 -17.23
C LEU A 84 10.05 -8.78 -16.97
N LYS A 85 10.57 -7.59 -16.67
CA LYS A 85 11.99 -7.36 -16.49
C LYS A 85 12.38 -7.49 -15.02
N ILE A 86 13.51 -8.13 -14.75
CA ILE A 86 14.09 -8.22 -13.40
C ILE A 86 15.34 -7.35 -13.37
N PRO A 87 15.40 -6.28 -12.55
CA PRO A 87 16.60 -5.48 -12.41
C PRO A 87 17.70 -6.31 -11.70
N LEU A 88 18.91 -6.28 -12.23
CA LEU A 88 20.06 -6.93 -11.64
C LEU A 88 20.91 -5.89 -10.91
N ASN A 89 21.24 -6.18 -9.65
CA ASN A 89 22.09 -5.33 -8.79
C ASN A 89 21.56 -3.88 -8.63
N ALA A 90 20.24 -3.67 -8.68
CA ALA A 90 19.63 -2.35 -8.60
C ALA A 90 18.56 -2.22 -7.50
N LEU A 91 18.47 -3.21 -6.63
CA LEU A 91 17.54 -3.21 -5.49
C LEU A 91 18.30 -3.50 -4.19
#